data_220f97621b379d8779a7a380ad46dfaf
#
_entry.id   220f97621b379d8779a7a380ad46dfaf
#
_cell.length_a   1.000
_cell.length_b   1.000
_cell.length_c   1.000
_cell.angle_alpha   90.00
_cell.angle_beta   90.00
_cell.angle_gamma   90.00
#
_symmetry.space_group_name_H-M   'P 1'
#
loop_
_entity.id
_entity.type
_entity.pdbx_description
1 polymer ?
#
loop_
_entity_poly.entity_id
_entity_poly.type
_entity_poly.pdbx_seq_one_letter_code
_entity_poly.pdbx_strand_id
1 'polypeptide(L)'
;MKINNEIFQIKRSLDLVSNRIGLLTHIGEVAHFNSDPKMYAYSAYNCETKMLGGEYYAGKSGGCGFTWEQAFLSAIGEGVERYCPTFYDKTNLKVASYNQLLAQGENAIAPDKFSLFHSEQYKKPDFVYKQFTGDLTLYWDKVIDMFSEEEIYCPASFIYMPFSIDINHISEQISTGYAAHSEIYKAFLNGVFEVIERDAFMITWMNLLDIPKISISGKLKKFVDKIVPSHMNLYLFDMTTDIRVPSIMGIMTGKHEYGNFIAFSAATRMTYTDAINKTILELCQSVPYYRYLLYENENKKMDDFNDIKSFEDHSIFYTKHPELYYLFDNWINKKPDKLVDYEDENILSDIDSIEYILNLFRNLNLSIYSKEITTEDVFEANFRVIRVICPELIPLNGTYGKYYLGGKRLYETPVNMGFKRASYETLNNMPHPFP
;
A
#
# COMPACT_ATOMS: atom_id res chain seq x y z
N MET A 1 2.39 -34.63 -15.63
CA MET A 1 1.92 -33.36 -16.20
C MET A 1 1.97 -32.36 -15.07
N LYS A 2 2.94 -31.43 -15.04
CA LYS A 2 2.93 -30.32 -14.07
C LYS A 2 1.82 -29.36 -14.54
N ILE A 3 0.72 -29.32 -13.81
CA ILE A 3 -0.30 -28.28 -14.01
C ILE A 3 0.38 -26.98 -13.62
N ASN A 4 0.43 -26.02 -14.54
CA ASN A 4 0.90 -24.69 -14.24
C ASN A 4 -0.10 -24.06 -13.24
N ASN A 5 0.34 -23.80 -12.01
CA ASN A 5 -0.52 -23.27 -10.95
C ASN A 5 -1.19 -21.95 -11.36
N GLU A 6 -0.50 -21.12 -12.14
CA GLU A 6 -1.06 -19.85 -12.64
C GLU A 6 -2.25 -20.09 -13.58
N ILE A 7 -2.13 -20.99 -14.54
CA ILE A 7 -3.23 -21.33 -15.46
C ILE A 7 -4.42 -21.95 -14.72
N PHE A 8 -4.18 -22.78 -13.71
CA PHE A 8 -5.24 -23.30 -12.86
C PHE A 8 -5.96 -22.18 -12.12
N GLN A 9 -5.20 -21.23 -11.54
CA GLN A 9 -5.75 -20.09 -10.82
C GLN A 9 -6.54 -19.17 -11.78
N ILE A 10 -6.02 -18.89 -12.99
CA ILE A 10 -6.74 -18.14 -14.01
C ILE A 10 -8.09 -18.76 -14.33
N LYS A 11 -8.12 -20.09 -14.52
CA LYS A 11 -9.38 -20.77 -14.82
C LYS A 11 -10.42 -20.61 -13.70
N ARG A 12 -9.99 -20.69 -12.44
CA ARG A 12 -10.87 -20.46 -11.28
C ARG A 12 -11.34 -19.00 -11.20
N SER A 13 -10.43 -18.07 -11.49
CA SER A 13 -10.71 -16.62 -11.42
C SER A 13 -11.73 -16.17 -12.48
N LEU A 14 -11.84 -16.87 -13.60
CA LEU A 14 -12.80 -16.52 -14.66
C LEU A 14 -14.27 -16.62 -14.20
N ASP A 15 -14.56 -17.45 -13.19
CA ASP A 15 -15.90 -17.57 -12.61
C ASP A 15 -16.33 -16.29 -11.88
N LEU A 16 -15.37 -15.45 -11.49
CA LEU A 16 -15.63 -14.13 -10.87
C LEU A 16 -15.96 -13.04 -11.90
N VAL A 17 -15.69 -13.27 -13.19
CA VAL A 17 -15.80 -12.24 -14.24
C VAL A 17 -17.07 -12.44 -15.07
N SER A 18 -18.02 -11.54 -14.92
CA SER A 18 -19.22 -11.50 -15.74
C SER A 18 -19.85 -10.11 -15.76
N ASN A 19 -20.19 -9.61 -16.93
CA ASN A 19 -20.84 -8.29 -17.07
C ASN A 19 -22.30 -8.25 -16.57
N ARG A 20 -22.84 -9.38 -16.08
CA ARG A 20 -24.21 -9.49 -15.58
C ARG A 20 -24.27 -9.87 -14.12
N ILE A 21 -23.44 -10.81 -13.70
CA ILE A 21 -23.53 -11.45 -12.37
C ILE A 21 -22.17 -11.60 -11.68
N GLY A 22 -21.06 -11.21 -12.32
CA GLY A 22 -19.74 -11.33 -11.73
C GLY A 22 -19.44 -10.25 -10.71
N LEU A 23 -18.61 -10.57 -9.73
CA LEU A 23 -18.07 -9.56 -8.83
C LEU A 23 -17.11 -8.62 -9.57
N LEU A 24 -16.45 -9.07 -10.65
CA LEU A 24 -15.78 -8.25 -11.64
C LEU A 24 -16.64 -8.18 -12.90
N THR A 25 -17.04 -6.99 -13.29
CA THR A 25 -17.89 -6.79 -14.47
C THR A 25 -17.13 -7.06 -15.77
N HIS A 26 -15.85 -6.73 -15.80
CA HIS A 26 -14.95 -7.05 -16.92
C HIS A 26 -13.47 -6.91 -16.48
N ILE A 27 -12.60 -7.52 -17.25
CA ILE A 27 -11.16 -7.40 -17.17
C ILE A 27 -10.60 -7.29 -18.60
N GLY A 28 -9.61 -6.43 -18.79
CA GLY A 28 -8.99 -6.23 -20.10
C GLY A 28 -7.54 -5.78 -19.98
N GLU A 29 -6.76 -6.09 -21.01
CA GLU A 29 -5.39 -5.61 -21.13
C GLU A 29 -5.39 -4.10 -21.38
N VAL A 30 -4.51 -3.38 -20.67
CA VAL A 30 -4.31 -1.95 -20.86
C VAL A 30 -3.56 -1.72 -22.17
N ALA A 31 -4.06 -0.79 -22.97
CA ALA A 31 -3.43 -0.46 -24.25
C ALA A 31 -2.03 0.13 -24.04
N HIS A 32 -1.05 -0.41 -24.76
CA HIS A 32 0.34 0.02 -24.74
C HIS A 32 0.74 0.71 -26.03
N PHE A 33 1.57 1.74 -25.93
CA PHE A 33 2.28 2.34 -27.06
C PHE A 33 3.68 1.74 -27.22
N ASN A 34 4.28 1.92 -28.39
CA ASN A 34 5.65 1.44 -28.63
C ASN A 34 6.69 2.09 -27.73
N SER A 35 6.39 3.28 -27.21
CA SER A 35 7.23 4.05 -26.27
C SER A 35 7.04 3.66 -24.81
N ASP A 36 6.04 2.84 -24.48
CA ASP A 36 5.79 2.38 -23.11
C ASP A 36 6.84 1.34 -22.65
N PRO A 37 7.03 1.19 -21.33
CA PRO A 37 7.77 0.06 -20.78
C PRO A 37 7.19 -1.29 -21.22
N LYS A 38 8.07 -2.27 -21.43
CA LYS A 38 7.69 -3.60 -21.93
C LYS A 38 7.25 -4.51 -20.78
N MET A 39 6.01 -4.44 -20.40
CA MET A 39 5.37 -5.28 -19.41
C MET A 39 3.90 -5.52 -19.78
N TYR A 40 3.24 -6.44 -19.10
CA TYR A 40 1.79 -6.63 -19.23
C TYR A 40 1.07 -5.85 -18.13
N ALA A 41 -0.03 -5.20 -18.47
CA ALA A 41 -0.93 -4.55 -17.53
C ALA A 41 -2.38 -4.89 -17.87
N TYR A 42 -3.17 -5.19 -16.85
CA TYR A 42 -4.60 -5.43 -16.93
C TYR A 42 -5.34 -4.48 -16.01
N SER A 43 -6.55 -4.12 -16.40
CA SER A 43 -7.49 -3.40 -15.56
C SER A 43 -8.75 -4.24 -15.40
N ALA A 44 -9.27 -4.30 -14.18
CA ALA A 44 -10.54 -4.94 -13.86
C ALA A 44 -11.48 -3.93 -13.21
N TYR A 45 -12.80 -4.19 -13.30
CA TYR A 45 -13.83 -3.31 -12.77
C TYR A 45 -14.73 -4.11 -11.84
N ASN A 46 -14.85 -3.68 -10.61
CA ASN A 46 -15.75 -4.28 -9.63
C ASN A 46 -17.22 -3.97 -9.97
N CYS A 47 -18.10 -4.90 -9.63
CA CYS A 47 -19.52 -4.62 -9.59
C CYS A 47 -19.85 -3.61 -8.49
N GLU A 48 -21.06 -3.07 -8.49
CA GLU A 48 -21.57 -2.29 -7.36
C GLU A 48 -21.90 -3.23 -6.20
N THR A 49 -21.04 -3.28 -5.19
CA THR A 49 -21.14 -4.22 -4.04
C THR A 49 -22.40 -4.04 -3.21
N LYS A 50 -22.98 -2.84 -3.20
CA LYS A 50 -24.24 -2.58 -2.48
C LYS A 50 -25.40 -3.43 -3.01
N MET A 51 -25.40 -3.77 -4.29
CA MET A 51 -26.39 -4.67 -4.90
C MET A 51 -26.30 -6.10 -4.35
N LEU A 52 -25.14 -6.47 -3.81
CA LEU A 52 -24.88 -7.79 -3.21
C LEU A 52 -24.96 -7.78 -1.69
N GLY A 53 -25.37 -6.65 -1.08
CA GLY A 53 -25.54 -6.51 0.37
C GLY A 53 -24.30 -5.99 1.11
N GLY A 54 -23.22 -5.64 0.41
CA GLY A 54 -22.05 -4.96 0.97
C GLY A 54 -22.22 -3.44 1.10
N GLU A 55 -21.22 -2.78 1.62
CA GLU A 55 -21.09 -1.31 1.51
C GLU A 55 -20.82 -0.92 0.05
N TYR A 56 -21.11 0.34 -0.31
CA TYR A 56 -20.94 0.79 -1.69
C TYR A 56 -19.48 0.84 -2.11
N TYR A 57 -19.13 0.05 -3.11
CA TYR A 57 -17.89 0.13 -3.86
C TYR A 57 -18.17 -0.26 -5.31
N ALA A 58 -17.61 0.45 -6.27
CA ALA A 58 -17.69 0.15 -7.70
C ALA A 58 -16.41 0.68 -8.38
N GLY A 59 -15.26 0.30 -7.82
CA GLY A 59 -13.96 0.82 -8.24
C GLY A 59 -13.32 0.03 -9.37
N LYS A 60 -12.17 0.55 -9.78
CA LYS A 60 -11.27 -0.09 -10.73
C LYS A 60 -10.08 -0.67 -9.96
N SER A 61 -9.55 -1.76 -10.46
CA SER A 61 -8.30 -2.37 -9.99
C SER A 61 -7.34 -2.54 -11.17
N GLY A 62 -6.06 -2.60 -10.87
CA GLY A 62 -5.01 -2.76 -11.86
C GLY A 62 -4.05 -3.87 -11.49
N GLY A 63 -3.49 -4.54 -12.47
CA GLY A 63 -2.47 -5.53 -12.26
C GLY A 63 -1.38 -5.44 -13.32
N CYS A 64 -0.15 -5.64 -12.90
CA CYS A 64 0.99 -5.67 -13.80
C CYS A 64 1.86 -6.91 -13.58
N GLY A 65 2.56 -7.30 -14.62
CA GLY A 65 3.41 -8.48 -14.58
C GLY A 65 4.40 -8.52 -15.73
N PHE A 66 5.46 -9.30 -15.55
CA PHE A 66 6.40 -9.59 -16.64
C PHE A 66 5.85 -10.66 -17.59
N THR A 67 4.81 -11.37 -17.15
CA THR A 67 4.00 -12.25 -18.01
C THR A 67 2.54 -11.81 -17.95
N TRP A 68 1.75 -12.18 -18.97
CA TRP A 68 0.34 -11.81 -19.02
C TRP A 68 -0.46 -12.49 -17.88
N GLU A 69 -0.08 -13.72 -17.50
CA GLU A 69 -0.71 -14.47 -16.41
C GLU A 69 -0.55 -13.74 -15.08
N GLN A 70 0.66 -13.26 -14.79
CA GLN A 70 0.93 -12.49 -13.57
C GLN A 70 0.10 -11.20 -13.54
N ALA A 71 0.09 -10.44 -14.64
CA ALA A 71 -0.67 -9.20 -14.74
C ALA A 71 -2.18 -9.43 -14.58
N PHE A 72 -2.71 -10.46 -15.25
CA PHE A 72 -4.11 -10.84 -15.18
C PHE A 72 -4.53 -11.22 -13.74
N LEU A 73 -3.77 -12.13 -13.11
CA LEU A 73 -4.04 -12.56 -11.73
C LEU A 73 -3.85 -11.42 -10.72
N SER A 74 -2.90 -10.52 -10.95
CA SER A 74 -2.71 -9.32 -10.12
C SER A 74 -3.93 -8.41 -10.18
N ALA A 75 -4.49 -8.15 -11.38
CA ALA A 75 -5.68 -7.31 -11.53
C ALA A 75 -6.92 -7.92 -10.86
N ILE A 76 -7.12 -9.23 -10.98
CA ILE A 76 -8.20 -9.93 -10.26
C ILE A 76 -7.94 -9.92 -8.76
N GLY A 77 -6.70 -10.18 -8.34
CA GLY A 77 -6.30 -10.17 -6.93
C GLY A 77 -6.63 -8.84 -6.26
N GLU A 78 -6.26 -7.71 -6.88
CA GLU A 78 -6.65 -6.40 -6.37
C GLU A 78 -8.17 -6.20 -6.38
N GLY A 79 -8.87 -6.67 -7.41
CA GLY A 79 -10.33 -6.58 -7.48
C GLY A 79 -11.02 -7.30 -6.31
N VAL A 80 -10.62 -8.53 -5.97
CA VAL A 80 -11.19 -9.26 -4.83
C VAL A 80 -10.73 -8.68 -3.49
N GLU A 81 -9.52 -8.14 -3.43
CA GLU A 81 -8.99 -7.42 -2.27
C GLU A 81 -9.84 -6.18 -1.93
N ARG A 82 -10.31 -5.44 -2.92
CA ARG A 82 -11.21 -4.30 -2.74
C ARG A 82 -12.67 -4.69 -2.49
N TYR A 83 -13.07 -5.86 -2.98
CA TYR A 83 -14.42 -6.40 -2.83
C TYR A 83 -14.70 -6.92 -1.42
N CYS A 84 -13.87 -7.81 -0.90
CA CYS A 84 -14.12 -8.50 0.37
C CYS A 84 -14.31 -7.57 1.58
N PRO A 85 -13.54 -6.46 1.76
CA PRO A 85 -13.70 -5.58 2.91
C PRO A 85 -15.04 -4.85 2.97
N THR A 86 -15.83 -4.85 1.88
CA THR A 86 -17.14 -4.19 1.84
C THR A 86 -18.24 -4.98 2.55
N PHE A 87 -17.97 -6.26 2.85
CA PHE A 87 -18.93 -7.17 3.49
C PHE A 87 -18.57 -7.40 4.95
N TYR A 88 -19.48 -7.08 5.85
CA TYR A 88 -19.38 -7.36 7.28
C TYR A 88 -20.77 -7.46 7.89
N ASP A 89 -20.90 -8.29 8.92
CA ASP A 89 -22.15 -8.44 9.66
C ASP A 89 -22.24 -7.38 10.76
N LYS A 90 -23.10 -6.40 10.55
CA LYS A 90 -23.34 -5.29 11.50
C LYS A 90 -23.84 -5.77 12.87
N THR A 91 -24.48 -6.94 12.94
CA THR A 91 -25.01 -7.49 14.18
C THR A 91 -23.94 -8.09 15.07
N ASN A 92 -22.79 -8.46 14.49
CA ASN A 92 -21.65 -9.01 15.20
C ASN A 92 -20.69 -7.91 15.72
N LEU A 93 -20.86 -6.66 15.26
CA LEU A 93 -20.02 -5.56 15.71
C LEU A 93 -20.41 -5.12 17.13
N LYS A 94 -19.41 -4.92 17.97
CA LYS A 94 -19.60 -4.41 19.33
C LYS A 94 -19.50 -2.90 19.35
N VAL A 95 -20.46 -2.21 19.95
CA VAL A 95 -20.45 -0.75 20.14
C VAL A 95 -20.04 -0.45 21.57
N ALA A 96 -18.87 0.11 21.77
CA ALA A 96 -18.33 0.41 23.09
C ALA A 96 -17.20 1.44 23.01
N SER A 97 -16.77 1.98 24.14
CA SER A 97 -15.46 2.58 24.27
C SER A 97 -14.41 1.53 24.68
N TYR A 98 -13.13 1.84 24.49
CA TYR A 98 -12.03 0.98 24.95
C TYR A 98 -12.16 0.66 26.45
N ASN A 99 -12.41 1.68 27.28
CA ASN A 99 -12.57 1.51 28.74
C ASN A 99 -13.77 0.61 29.08
N GLN A 100 -14.86 0.68 28.30
CA GLN A 100 -16.00 -0.20 28.51
C GLN A 100 -15.68 -1.66 28.14
N LEU A 101 -14.92 -1.90 27.09
CA LEU A 101 -14.47 -3.26 26.73
C LEU A 101 -13.62 -3.87 27.84
N LEU A 102 -12.64 -3.13 28.36
CA LEU A 102 -11.81 -3.59 29.47
C LEU A 102 -12.63 -3.87 30.74
N ALA A 103 -13.60 -3.01 31.06
CA ALA A 103 -14.49 -3.22 32.21
C ALA A 103 -15.38 -4.46 32.08
N GLN A 104 -15.62 -4.94 30.86
CA GLN A 104 -16.34 -6.18 30.55
C GLN A 104 -15.41 -7.41 30.52
N GLY A 105 -14.11 -7.24 30.80
CA GLY A 105 -13.13 -8.32 30.73
C GLY A 105 -12.68 -8.69 29.30
N GLU A 106 -12.97 -7.83 28.32
CA GLU A 106 -12.55 -8.05 26.94
C GLU A 106 -11.17 -7.45 26.66
N ASN A 107 -10.38 -8.09 25.81
CA ASN A 107 -9.11 -7.56 25.33
C ASN A 107 -9.35 -6.68 24.11
N ALA A 108 -8.75 -5.49 24.07
CA ALA A 108 -8.84 -4.57 22.94
C ALA A 108 -7.51 -3.87 22.69
N ILE A 109 -7.22 -3.50 21.43
CA ILE A 109 -6.02 -2.75 21.08
C ILE A 109 -6.13 -1.35 21.68
N ALA A 110 -5.14 -0.95 22.47
CA ALA A 110 -5.14 0.33 23.17
C ALA A 110 -5.01 1.52 22.20
N PRO A 111 -5.71 2.64 22.47
CA PRO A 111 -5.68 3.83 21.60
C PRO A 111 -4.29 4.39 21.32
N ASP A 112 -3.39 4.34 22.29
CA ASP A 112 -2.01 4.86 22.21
C ASP A 112 -1.07 4.00 21.36
N LYS A 113 -1.52 2.81 20.94
CA LYS A 113 -0.81 1.97 19.96
C LYS A 113 -0.91 2.54 18.53
N PHE A 114 -2.00 3.23 18.22
CA PHE A 114 -2.24 3.68 16.86
C PHE A 114 -1.46 4.95 16.52
N SER A 115 -0.67 4.89 15.46
CA SER A 115 0.02 6.04 14.86
C SER A 115 -0.98 6.92 14.13
N LEU A 116 -1.62 7.84 14.86
CA LEU A 116 -2.61 8.76 14.32
C LEU A 116 -2.06 10.20 14.26
N PHE A 117 -2.88 11.19 14.52
CA PHE A 117 -2.56 12.59 14.33
C PHE A 117 -1.86 13.21 15.54
N HIS A 118 -1.02 14.20 15.29
CA HIS A 118 -0.35 14.96 16.34
C HIS A 118 -1.35 15.89 17.06
N SER A 119 -1.08 16.18 18.34
CA SER A 119 -1.95 17.04 19.16
C SER A 119 -2.23 18.42 18.55
N GLU A 120 -1.26 18.99 17.81
CA GLU A 120 -1.44 20.26 17.12
C GLU A 120 -2.42 20.17 15.93
N GLN A 121 -2.56 18.98 15.32
CA GLN A 121 -3.53 18.80 14.24
C GLN A 121 -4.96 18.82 14.76
N TYR A 122 -5.23 18.19 15.91
CA TYR A 122 -6.56 18.18 16.54
C TYR A 122 -7.03 19.59 17.00
N LYS A 123 -6.12 20.56 17.15
CA LYS A 123 -6.46 21.94 17.53
C LYS A 123 -6.93 22.79 16.33
N LYS A 124 -6.71 22.34 15.10
CA LYS A 124 -7.11 23.07 13.91
C LYS A 124 -8.64 23.07 13.76
N PRO A 125 -9.28 24.21 13.48
CA PRO A 125 -10.76 24.32 13.46
C PRO A 125 -11.43 23.44 12.40
N ASP A 126 -10.74 23.16 11.30
CA ASP A 126 -11.21 22.38 10.15
C ASP A 126 -10.77 20.91 10.18
N PHE A 127 -10.17 20.46 11.30
CA PHE A 127 -9.71 19.08 11.42
C PHE A 127 -10.88 18.14 11.72
N VAL A 128 -11.14 17.20 10.81
CA VAL A 128 -12.38 16.41 10.77
C VAL A 128 -12.34 15.15 11.65
N TYR A 129 -11.14 14.67 12.01
CA TYR A 129 -10.99 13.44 12.77
C TYR A 129 -11.03 13.69 14.28
N LYS A 130 -11.61 12.75 15.01
CA LYS A 130 -11.64 12.78 16.47
C LYS A 130 -10.40 12.09 17.05
N GLN A 131 -9.91 12.60 18.17
CA GLN A 131 -8.83 11.93 18.89
C GLN A 131 -9.35 10.59 19.43
N PHE A 132 -8.63 9.52 19.14
CA PHE A 132 -8.91 8.20 19.67
C PHE A 132 -8.50 8.16 21.15
N THR A 133 -9.48 8.21 22.05
CA THR A 133 -9.30 8.14 23.51
C THR A 133 -9.96 6.90 24.07
N GLY A 134 -9.59 6.52 25.29
CA GLY A 134 -10.21 5.37 25.98
C GLY A 134 -11.71 5.46 26.18
N ASP A 135 -12.31 6.68 26.16
CA ASP A 135 -13.74 6.91 26.36
C ASP A 135 -14.52 7.11 25.04
N LEU A 136 -13.81 7.19 23.89
CA LEU A 136 -14.47 7.37 22.61
C LEU A 136 -15.22 6.10 22.20
N THR A 137 -16.52 6.22 21.94
CA THR A 137 -17.34 5.09 21.47
C THR A 137 -17.08 4.82 19.99
N LEU A 138 -16.77 3.58 19.65
CA LEU A 138 -16.52 3.09 18.30
C LEU A 138 -17.27 1.76 18.06
N TYR A 139 -17.30 1.34 16.81
CA TYR A 139 -17.59 -0.05 16.47
C TYR A 139 -16.30 -0.87 16.55
N TRP A 140 -16.40 -2.06 17.07
CA TRP A 140 -15.29 -3.00 17.24
C TRP A 140 -15.60 -4.35 16.65
N ASP A 141 -14.57 -4.98 16.08
CA ASP A 141 -14.60 -6.38 15.69
C ASP A 141 -13.28 -7.06 16.08
N LYS A 142 -13.27 -8.38 16.10
CA LYS A 142 -12.13 -9.18 16.51
C LYS A 142 -11.13 -9.38 15.39
N VAL A 143 -9.87 -9.31 15.72
CA VAL A 143 -8.71 -9.69 14.92
C VAL A 143 -7.86 -10.68 15.72
N ILE A 144 -6.94 -11.39 15.06
CA ILE A 144 -5.99 -12.28 15.73
C ILE A 144 -4.70 -11.51 16.02
N ASP A 145 -4.26 -11.53 17.26
CA ASP A 145 -2.91 -11.11 17.61
C ASP A 145 -1.91 -12.21 17.18
N MET A 146 -0.98 -11.86 16.29
CA MET A 146 -0.06 -12.82 15.69
C MET A 146 1.03 -13.32 16.63
N PHE A 147 1.11 -12.79 17.86
CA PHE A 147 2.06 -13.24 18.88
C PHE A 147 1.46 -14.19 19.90
N SER A 148 0.24 -13.91 20.33
CA SER A 148 -0.48 -14.75 21.30
C SER A 148 -1.42 -15.74 20.64
N GLU A 149 -1.73 -15.56 19.36
CA GLU A 149 -2.75 -16.29 18.59
C GLU A 149 -4.18 -16.14 19.17
N GLU A 150 -4.39 -15.15 20.04
CA GLU A 150 -5.67 -14.87 20.67
C GLU A 150 -6.46 -13.81 19.92
N GLU A 151 -7.79 -13.86 20.04
CA GLU A 151 -8.67 -12.82 19.53
C GLU A 151 -8.62 -11.56 20.40
N ILE A 152 -8.52 -10.40 19.75
CA ILE A 152 -8.51 -9.10 20.39
C ILE A 152 -9.40 -8.12 19.60
N TYR A 153 -10.10 -7.23 20.28
CA TYR A 153 -10.92 -6.22 19.63
C TYR A 153 -10.08 -5.11 19.00
N CYS A 154 -10.38 -4.82 17.73
CA CYS A 154 -9.82 -3.72 16.95
C CYS A 154 -10.98 -2.81 16.48
N PRO A 155 -10.82 -1.47 16.38
CA PRO A 155 -11.84 -0.64 15.78
C PRO A 155 -12.16 -1.10 14.36
N ALA A 156 -13.46 -1.31 14.07
CA ALA A 156 -13.92 -1.93 12.83
C ALA A 156 -13.56 -1.11 11.58
N SER A 157 -13.38 0.20 11.72
CA SER A 157 -12.91 1.10 10.65
C SER A 157 -11.47 0.83 10.19
N PHE A 158 -10.65 0.09 10.95
CA PHE A 158 -9.35 -0.42 10.50
C PHE A 158 -9.43 -1.79 9.82
N ILE A 159 -10.59 -2.47 9.91
CA ILE A 159 -10.78 -3.82 9.38
C ILE A 159 -11.53 -3.79 8.06
N TYR A 160 -12.56 -2.94 7.91
CA TYR A 160 -13.49 -2.89 6.79
C TYR A 160 -13.39 -1.59 6.01
N MET A 161 -13.62 -1.64 4.69
CA MET A 161 -13.55 -0.48 3.81
C MET A 161 -14.43 -0.67 2.56
N PRO A 162 -15.38 0.25 2.30
CA PRO A 162 -15.79 1.36 3.16
C PRO A 162 -16.47 0.86 4.43
N PHE A 163 -16.32 1.63 5.51
CA PHE A 163 -17.02 1.42 6.77
C PHE A 163 -17.90 2.64 7.05
N SER A 164 -19.12 2.64 6.50
CA SER A 164 -19.98 3.84 6.42
C SER A 164 -20.78 4.11 7.70
N ILE A 165 -20.91 3.10 8.58
CA ILE A 165 -21.68 3.20 9.82
C ILE A 165 -20.88 3.76 11.00
N ASP A 166 -19.63 4.18 10.78
CA ASP A 166 -18.77 4.66 11.86
C ASP A 166 -19.39 5.87 12.58
N ILE A 167 -19.44 5.80 13.91
CA ILE A 167 -20.03 6.83 14.77
C ILE A 167 -19.06 8.01 14.93
N ASN A 168 -17.78 7.70 14.96
CA ASN A 168 -16.70 8.65 15.18
C ASN A 168 -15.52 8.33 14.28
N HIS A 169 -15.24 9.21 13.32
CA HIS A 169 -14.11 9.06 12.43
C HIS A 169 -12.80 9.42 13.14
N ILE A 170 -11.91 8.45 13.30
CA ILE A 170 -10.59 8.62 13.95
C ILE A 170 -9.43 8.65 12.96
N SER A 171 -9.67 8.21 11.71
CA SER A 171 -8.68 8.18 10.63
C SER A 171 -9.37 8.17 9.27
N GLU A 172 -8.60 8.39 8.20
CA GLU A 172 -8.99 8.02 6.85
C GLU A 172 -9.03 6.50 6.74
N GLN A 173 -9.97 5.98 5.98
CA GLN A 173 -10.03 4.56 5.67
C GLN A 173 -9.13 4.30 4.46
N ILE A 174 -8.18 3.42 4.61
CA ILE A 174 -7.18 3.10 3.59
C ILE A 174 -7.05 1.60 3.39
N SER A 175 -6.67 1.23 2.19
CA SER A 175 -6.50 -0.17 1.81
C SER A 175 -5.20 -0.80 2.32
N THR A 176 -4.23 -0.02 2.79
CA THR A 176 -2.92 -0.51 3.27
C THR A 176 -3.06 -1.69 4.24
N GLY A 177 -2.47 -2.82 3.86
CA GLY A 177 -2.51 -4.06 4.65
C GLY A 177 -3.61 -5.05 4.24
N TYR A 178 -4.44 -4.74 3.22
CA TYR A 178 -5.21 -5.76 2.53
C TYR A 178 -4.33 -6.51 1.55
N ALA A 179 -4.53 -7.80 1.42
CA ALA A 179 -3.87 -8.58 0.38
C ALA A 179 -4.67 -9.82 0.01
N ALA A 180 -4.69 -10.11 -1.29
CA ALA A 180 -5.31 -11.30 -1.86
C ALA A 180 -4.26 -12.24 -2.46
N HIS A 181 -4.37 -13.53 -2.19
CA HIS A 181 -3.57 -14.58 -2.82
C HIS A 181 -4.31 -15.92 -2.75
N SER A 182 -3.95 -16.89 -3.60
CA SER A 182 -4.47 -18.26 -3.50
C SER A 182 -3.94 -19.05 -2.28
N GLU A 183 -2.84 -18.60 -1.69
CA GLU A 183 -2.20 -19.18 -0.51
C GLU A 183 -2.26 -18.16 0.64
N ILE A 184 -2.82 -18.58 1.78
CA ILE A 184 -3.07 -17.67 2.92
C ILE A 184 -1.79 -17.05 3.48
N TYR A 185 -0.69 -17.81 3.56
CA TYR A 185 0.59 -17.29 4.05
C TYR A 185 1.16 -16.21 3.13
N LYS A 186 0.99 -16.32 1.81
CA LYS A 186 1.39 -15.30 0.85
C LYS A 186 0.48 -14.07 0.91
N ALA A 187 -0.82 -14.25 1.12
CA ALA A 187 -1.72 -13.14 1.38
C ALA A 187 -1.26 -12.36 2.63
N PHE A 188 -0.98 -13.07 3.72
CA PHE A 188 -0.48 -12.45 4.95
C PHE A 188 0.84 -11.71 4.73
N LEU A 189 1.83 -12.35 4.09
CA LEU A 189 3.12 -11.70 3.78
C LEU A 189 2.97 -10.46 2.91
N ASN A 190 2.12 -10.50 1.89
CA ASN A 190 1.88 -9.32 1.03
C ASN A 190 1.27 -8.17 1.83
N GLY A 191 0.31 -8.43 2.71
CA GLY A 191 -0.25 -7.42 3.60
C GLY A 191 0.79 -6.83 4.55
N VAL A 192 1.66 -7.68 5.13
CA VAL A 192 2.76 -7.23 5.99
C VAL A 192 3.78 -6.39 5.22
N PHE A 193 4.15 -6.82 4.01
CA PHE A 193 5.08 -6.05 3.18
C PHE A 193 4.53 -4.67 2.86
N GLU A 194 3.25 -4.55 2.56
CA GLU A 194 2.65 -3.25 2.25
C GLU A 194 2.65 -2.31 3.46
N VAL A 195 2.32 -2.79 4.66
CA VAL A 195 2.36 -1.91 5.84
C VAL A 195 3.79 -1.48 6.19
N ILE A 196 4.81 -2.35 6.01
CA ILE A 196 6.22 -1.98 6.19
C ILE A 196 6.66 -0.98 5.11
N GLU A 197 6.26 -1.18 3.87
CA GLU A 197 6.54 -0.31 2.73
C GLU A 197 6.04 1.11 2.98
N ARG A 198 4.78 1.24 3.40
CA ARG A 198 4.15 2.55 3.65
C ARG A 198 4.80 3.27 4.84
N ASP A 199 5.13 2.54 5.91
CA ASP A 199 5.90 3.07 7.04
C ASP A 199 7.28 3.60 6.60
N ALA A 200 8.02 2.79 5.86
CA ALA A 200 9.36 3.16 5.38
C ALA A 200 9.31 4.37 4.44
N PHE A 201 8.32 4.39 3.53
CA PHE A 201 8.13 5.51 2.62
C PHE A 201 7.77 6.81 3.36
N MET A 202 6.80 6.76 4.27
CA MET A 202 6.36 7.94 5.02
C MET A 202 7.46 8.48 5.95
N ILE A 203 8.22 7.61 6.60
CA ILE A 203 9.37 8.02 7.41
C ILE A 203 10.41 8.72 6.53
N THR A 204 10.73 8.15 5.37
CA THR A 204 11.69 8.71 4.41
C THR A 204 11.22 10.06 3.87
N TRP A 205 9.97 10.16 3.43
CA TRP A 205 9.40 11.37 2.85
C TRP A 205 9.23 12.50 3.86
N MET A 206 8.66 12.20 5.02
CA MET A 206 8.40 13.23 6.03
C MET A 206 9.67 13.81 6.63
N ASN A 207 10.76 13.04 6.66
CA ASN A 207 12.06 13.47 7.18
C ASN A 207 13.05 13.87 6.07
N LEU A 208 12.70 13.73 4.78
CA LEU A 208 13.59 13.94 3.64
C LEU A 208 14.94 13.24 3.84
N LEU A 209 14.90 11.97 4.23
CA LEU A 209 16.10 11.21 4.57
C LEU A 209 17.03 11.04 3.37
N ASP A 210 18.31 11.24 3.61
CA ASP A 210 19.39 10.98 2.62
C ASP A 210 19.69 9.48 2.54
N ILE A 211 18.74 8.73 1.98
CA ILE A 211 18.83 7.27 1.84
C ILE A 211 19.83 6.84 0.75
N PRO A 212 20.40 5.62 0.85
CA PRO A 212 21.34 5.11 -0.14
C PRO A 212 20.73 4.97 -1.53
N LYS A 213 21.43 5.47 -2.56
CA LYS A 213 21.08 5.24 -3.96
C LYS A 213 21.64 3.90 -4.43
N ILE A 214 20.80 3.12 -5.11
CA ILE A 214 21.16 1.80 -5.60
C ILE A 214 21.62 1.87 -7.05
N SER A 215 22.73 1.18 -7.36
CA SER A 215 23.14 0.81 -8.72
C SER A 215 22.86 -0.68 -8.92
N ILE A 216 22.32 -1.03 -10.08
CA ILE A 216 22.07 -2.42 -10.47
C ILE A 216 23.10 -2.88 -11.52
N SER A 217 23.50 -4.15 -11.45
CA SER A 217 24.47 -4.73 -12.38
C SER A 217 24.05 -6.11 -12.88
N GLY A 218 24.91 -6.78 -13.62
CA GLY A 218 24.80 -8.18 -14.01
C GLY A 218 23.52 -8.54 -14.76
N LYS A 219 22.85 -9.56 -14.29
CA LYS A 219 21.60 -10.09 -14.89
C LYS A 219 20.43 -9.13 -14.67
N LEU A 220 20.36 -8.52 -13.49
CA LEU A 220 19.30 -7.57 -13.15
C LEU A 220 19.33 -6.34 -14.08
N LYS A 221 20.52 -5.75 -14.31
CA LYS A 221 20.68 -4.64 -15.25
C LYS A 221 20.24 -5.01 -16.66
N LYS A 222 20.68 -6.18 -17.17
CA LYS A 222 20.28 -6.66 -18.51
C LYS A 222 18.78 -6.89 -18.63
N PHE A 223 18.11 -7.31 -17.55
CA PHE A 223 16.68 -7.48 -17.51
C PHE A 223 15.96 -6.13 -17.57
N VAL A 224 16.36 -5.18 -16.74
CA VAL A 224 15.79 -3.83 -16.68
C VAL A 224 15.96 -3.11 -18.03
N ASP A 225 17.12 -3.20 -18.67
CA ASP A 225 17.39 -2.59 -19.99
C ASP A 225 16.51 -3.12 -21.13
N LYS A 226 15.90 -4.28 -20.94
CA LYS A 226 14.91 -4.83 -21.89
C LYS A 226 13.50 -4.28 -21.68
N ILE A 227 13.18 -3.84 -20.46
CA ILE A 227 11.85 -3.44 -20.03
C ILE A 227 11.69 -1.93 -20.08
N VAL A 228 12.64 -1.21 -19.50
CA VAL A 228 12.62 0.25 -19.40
C VAL A 228 13.19 0.85 -20.68
N PRO A 229 12.41 1.66 -21.45
CA PRO A 229 12.89 2.32 -22.65
C PRO A 229 14.06 3.28 -22.37
N SER A 230 14.98 3.41 -23.32
CA SER A 230 16.19 4.24 -23.17
C SER A 230 15.95 5.75 -23.01
N HIS A 231 14.76 6.22 -23.30
CA HIS A 231 14.35 7.62 -23.11
C HIS A 231 13.77 7.90 -21.72
N MET A 232 13.71 6.88 -20.87
CA MET A 232 13.29 6.97 -19.46
C MET A 232 14.48 6.74 -18.55
N ASN A 233 14.52 7.47 -17.44
CA ASN A 233 15.56 7.33 -16.42
C ASN A 233 14.95 6.66 -15.18
N LEU A 234 15.62 5.63 -14.69
CA LEU A 234 15.25 4.88 -13.51
C LEU A 234 16.27 5.17 -12.39
N TYR A 235 15.75 5.52 -11.22
CA TYR A 235 16.51 5.72 -10.00
C TYR A 235 15.94 4.85 -8.90
N LEU A 236 16.79 4.14 -8.17
CA LEU A 236 16.41 3.23 -7.09
C LEU A 236 17.13 3.64 -5.81
N PHE A 237 16.43 3.51 -4.68
CA PHE A 237 16.92 3.92 -3.37
C PHE A 237 16.54 2.88 -2.32
N ASP A 238 17.46 2.62 -1.39
CA ASP A 238 17.22 1.74 -0.24
C ASP A 238 16.62 2.57 0.91
N MET A 239 15.33 2.42 1.13
CA MET A 239 14.60 3.07 2.23
C MET A 239 14.35 2.11 3.40
N THR A 240 15.10 1.00 3.47
CA THR A 240 14.97 0.02 4.55
C THR A 240 15.17 0.67 5.91
N THR A 241 14.18 0.54 6.78
CA THR A 241 14.19 1.12 8.13
C THR A 241 14.80 0.17 9.17
N ASP A 242 14.60 0.47 10.45
CA ASP A 242 14.98 -0.36 11.59
C ASP A 242 14.32 -1.76 11.58
N ILE A 243 13.21 -1.94 10.86
CA ILE A 243 12.55 -3.24 10.65
C ILE A 243 13.44 -4.21 9.84
N ARG A 244 14.36 -3.70 9.01
CA ARG A 244 15.37 -4.48 8.27
C ARG A 244 14.79 -5.51 7.28
N VAL A 245 13.61 -5.26 6.75
CA VAL A 245 13.09 -5.96 5.57
C VAL A 245 13.35 -5.09 4.34
N PRO A 246 14.00 -5.60 3.27
CA PRO A 246 14.36 -4.79 2.10
C PRO A 246 13.18 -4.00 1.56
N SER A 247 13.30 -2.66 1.62
CA SER A 247 12.28 -1.70 1.18
C SER A 247 12.92 -0.74 0.18
N ILE A 248 12.43 -0.72 -1.03
CA ILE A 248 13.01 0.01 -2.16
C ILE A 248 12.05 1.10 -2.60
N MET A 249 12.54 2.32 -2.69
CA MET A 249 11.86 3.43 -3.37
C MET A 249 12.42 3.56 -4.78
N GLY A 250 11.53 3.75 -5.75
CA GLY A 250 11.90 4.02 -7.14
C GLY A 250 11.36 5.34 -7.64
N ILE A 251 12.15 6.02 -8.47
CA ILE A 251 11.75 7.20 -9.21
C ILE A 251 11.99 6.92 -10.70
N MET A 252 11.00 7.18 -11.54
CA MET A 252 11.15 7.14 -12.99
C MET A 252 10.83 8.51 -13.57
N THR A 253 11.71 9.01 -14.42
CA THR A 253 11.50 10.27 -15.14
C THR A 253 11.69 10.05 -16.63
N GLY A 254 11.00 10.88 -17.43
CA GLY A 254 11.14 10.81 -18.87
C GLY A 254 10.23 11.81 -19.57
N LYS A 255 10.15 11.65 -20.89
CA LYS A 255 9.20 12.39 -21.72
C LYS A 255 8.34 11.40 -22.48
N HIS A 256 7.05 11.56 -22.39
CA HIS A 256 6.04 10.78 -23.09
C HIS A 256 5.13 11.69 -23.92
N GLU A 257 4.13 11.15 -24.65
CA GLU A 257 3.21 11.97 -25.45
C GLU A 257 2.43 13.00 -24.62
N TYR A 258 2.21 12.72 -23.34
CA TYR A 258 1.57 13.66 -22.40
C TYR A 258 2.55 14.65 -21.74
N GLY A 259 3.81 14.69 -22.17
CA GLY A 259 4.81 15.62 -21.68
C GLY A 259 5.91 14.97 -20.82
N ASN A 260 6.59 15.80 -20.04
CA ASN A 260 7.54 15.30 -19.04
C ASN A 260 6.75 14.67 -17.88
N PHE A 261 7.29 13.58 -17.34
CA PHE A 261 6.68 12.92 -16.19
C PHE A 261 7.72 12.57 -15.12
N ILE A 262 7.23 12.44 -13.91
CA ILE A 262 7.94 11.84 -12.79
C ILE A 262 6.98 10.89 -12.09
N ALA A 263 7.38 9.64 -11.93
CA ALA A 263 6.61 8.60 -11.27
C ALA A 263 7.37 8.04 -10.08
N PHE A 264 6.64 7.67 -9.05
CA PHE A 264 7.15 7.07 -7.83
C PHE A 264 6.51 5.71 -7.60
N SER A 265 7.27 4.81 -7.01
CA SER A 265 6.79 3.54 -6.49
C SER A 265 7.68 3.10 -5.34
N ALA A 266 7.19 2.19 -4.54
CA ALA A 266 7.99 1.50 -3.56
C ALA A 266 7.58 0.03 -3.48
N ALA A 267 8.48 -0.81 -2.98
CA ALA A 267 8.16 -2.20 -2.67
C ALA A 267 9.02 -2.71 -1.51
N THR A 268 8.38 -3.45 -0.63
CA THR A 268 9.04 -4.24 0.42
C THR A 268 8.89 -5.71 0.12
N ARG A 269 10.02 -6.46 0.14
CA ARG A 269 10.06 -7.93 -0.07
C ARG A 269 11.18 -8.53 0.78
N MET A 270 11.19 -9.85 0.91
CA MET A 270 12.22 -10.54 1.69
C MET A 270 13.62 -10.43 1.10
N THR A 271 13.75 -10.17 -0.21
CA THR A 271 15.02 -9.98 -0.90
C THR A 271 15.10 -8.62 -1.58
N TYR A 272 16.31 -8.07 -1.74
CA TYR A 272 16.51 -6.83 -2.49
C TYR A 272 16.12 -6.99 -3.96
N THR A 273 16.41 -8.15 -4.54
CA THR A 273 16.08 -8.46 -5.93
C THR A 273 14.58 -8.42 -6.17
N ASP A 274 13.78 -9.06 -5.30
CA ASP A 274 12.32 -9.07 -5.44
C ASP A 274 11.71 -7.69 -5.18
N ALA A 275 12.22 -6.94 -4.18
CA ALA A 275 11.79 -5.58 -3.91
C ALA A 275 12.07 -4.65 -5.10
N ILE A 276 13.28 -4.72 -5.69
CA ILE A 276 13.65 -3.95 -6.89
C ILE A 276 12.76 -4.32 -8.08
N ASN A 277 12.56 -5.62 -8.35
CA ASN A 277 11.72 -6.08 -9.45
C ASN A 277 10.28 -5.56 -9.32
N LYS A 278 9.71 -5.63 -8.11
CA LYS A 278 8.35 -5.14 -7.84
C LYS A 278 8.26 -3.61 -8.02
N THR A 279 9.23 -2.86 -7.46
CA THR A 279 9.30 -1.40 -7.62
C THR A 279 9.37 -0.99 -9.10
N ILE A 280 10.21 -1.67 -9.90
CA ILE A 280 10.35 -1.38 -11.34
C ILE A 280 9.03 -1.69 -12.07
N LEU A 281 8.39 -2.80 -11.74
CA LEU A 281 7.14 -3.21 -12.37
C LEU A 281 6.03 -2.17 -12.15
N GLU A 282 5.90 -1.65 -10.94
CA GLU A 282 4.92 -0.60 -10.60
C GLU A 282 5.25 0.75 -11.25
N LEU A 283 6.53 1.13 -11.30
CA LEU A 283 6.94 2.31 -12.06
C LEU A 283 6.59 2.19 -13.54
N CYS A 284 6.80 1.00 -14.12
CA CYS A 284 6.42 0.74 -15.51
C CYS A 284 4.91 0.84 -15.72
N GLN A 285 4.11 0.37 -14.76
CA GLN A 285 2.65 0.48 -14.78
C GLN A 285 2.18 1.94 -14.70
N SER A 286 2.89 2.78 -13.96
CA SER A 286 2.54 4.20 -13.79
C SER A 286 2.52 4.96 -15.12
N VAL A 287 3.34 4.59 -16.10
CA VAL A 287 3.44 5.31 -17.39
C VAL A 287 2.11 5.31 -18.16
N PRO A 288 1.50 4.15 -18.52
CA PRO A 288 0.19 4.13 -19.17
C PRO A 288 -0.93 4.59 -18.23
N TYR A 289 -0.79 4.40 -16.92
CA TYR A 289 -1.77 4.85 -15.94
C TYR A 289 -1.85 6.37 -15.84
N TYR A 290 -0.71 7.08 -15.89
CA TYR A 290 -0.68 8.55 -15.90
C TYR A 290 -1.34 9.12 -17.16
N ARG A 291 -1.18 8.48 -18.32
CA ARG A 291 -1.92 8.85 -19.53
C ARG A 291 -3.43 8.87 -19.30
N TYR A 292 -3.94 7.80 -18.68
CA TYR A 292 -5.35 7.67 -18.33
C TYR A 292 -5.76 8.74 -17.31
N LEU A 293 -5.04 8.88 -16.21
CA LEU A 293 -5.36 9.85 -15.15
C LEU A 293 -5.33 11.30 -15.64
N LEU A 294 -4.35 11.66 -16.46
CA LEU A 294 -4.23 13.00 -17.02
C LEU A 294 -5.38 13.32 -17.97
N TYR A 295 -5.83 12.34 -18.76
CA TYR A 295 -6.99 12.46 -19.61
C TYR A 295 -8.29 12.64 -18.80
N GLU A 296 -8.55 11.76 -17.84
CA GLU A 296 -9.74 11.85 -16.97
C GLU A 296 -9.79 13.15 -16.14
N ASN A 297 -8.61 13.70 -15.79
CA ASN A 297 -8.47 14.90 -14.99
C ASN A 297 -7.95 16.11 -15.79
N GLU A 298 -8.21 16.15 -17.09
CA GLU A 298 -7.75 17.25 -17.96
C GLU A 298 -8.19 18.62 -17.46
N ASN A 299 -9.42 18.75 -17.00
CA ASN A 299 -10.02 20.00 -16.52
C ASN A 299 -9.87 20.21 -15.01
N LYS A 300 -9.29 19.25 -14.28
CA LYS A 300 -9.08 19.37 -12.83
C LYS A 300 -7.90 20.32 -12.57
N LYS A 301 -8.19 21.45 -11.96
CA LYS A 301 -7.15 22.34 -11.44
C LYS A 301 -6.47 21.69 -10.25
N MET A 302 -5.15 21.80 -10.20
CA MET A 302 -4.32 21.33 -9.09
C MET A 302 -3.29 22.41 -8.76
N ASP A 303 -3.75 23.67 -8.71
CA ASP A 303 -2.90 24.86 -8.51
C ASP A 303 -2.47 25.02 -7.04
N ASP A 304 -3.21 24.38 -6.11
CA ASP A 304 -2.95 24.38 -4.67
C ASP A 304 -2.83 22.94 -4.16
N PHE A 305 -1.99 22.74 -3.15
CA PHE A 305 -1.87 21.42 -2.50
C PHE A 305 -3.18 20.94 -1.89
N ASN A 306 -4.07 21.85 -1.48
CA ASN A 306 -5.40 21.51 -0.97
C ASN A 306 -6.34 20.90 -2.04
N ASP A 307 -5.95 20.95 -3.32
CA ASP A 307 -6.68 20.27 -4.41
C ASP A 307 -6.37 18.77 -4.47
N ILE A 308 -5.33 18.32 -3.76
CA ILE A 308 -4.92 16.91 -3.67
C ILE A 308 -5.77 16.22 -2.60
N LYS A 309 -6.70 15.34 -3.03
CA LYS A 309 -7.70 14.68 -2.15
C LYS A 309 -7.75 13.18 -2.31
N SER A 310 -6.95 12.61 -3.17
CA SER A 310 -6.88 11.18 -3.43
C SER A 310 -5.46 10.75 -3.82
N PHE A 311 -5.22 9.45 -3.80
CA PHE A 311 -3.94 8.88 -4.24
C PHE A 311 -3.68 9.15 -5.74
N GLU A 312 -4.72 9.14 -6.57
CA GLU A 312 -4.61 9.50 -7.98
C GLU A 312 -4.15 10.95 -8.17
N ASP A 313 -4.59 11.87 -7.31
CA ASP A 313 -4.14 13.25 -7.35
C ASP A 313 -2.65 13.35 -7.01
N HIS A 314 -2.20 12.66 -5.97
CA HIS A 314 -0.77 12.57 -5.62
C HIS A 314 0.06 12.05 -6.79
N SER A 315 -0.43 11.01 -7.50
CA SER A 315 0.27 10.38 -8.62
C SER A 315 0.62 11.36 -9.75
N ILE A 316 -0.31 12.23 -10.13
CA ILE A 316 -0.15 13.14 -11.27
C ILE A 316 0.24 14.56 -10.89
N PHE A 317 0.20 14.92 -9.60
CA PHE A 317 0.49 16.27 -9.15
C PHE A 317 1.84 16.79 -9.66
N TYR A 318 2.92 16.07 -9.38
CA TYR A 318 4.25 16.47 -9.82
C TYR A 318 4.44 16.39 -11.34
N THR A 319 3.72 15.51 -12.04
CA THR A 319 3.72 15.48 -13.51
C THR A 319 3.06 16.74 -14.10
N LYS A 320 2.04 17.30 -13.43
CA LYS A 320 1.45 18.60 -13.79
C LYS A 320 2.30 19.80 -13.39
N HIS A 321 3.22 19.62 -12.43
CA HIS A 321 4.07 20.66 -11.85
C HIS A 321 5.58 20.38 -12.03
N PRO A 322 6.10 20.35 -13.27
CA PRO A 322 7.52 20.05 -13.53
C PRO A 322 8.48 21.07 -12.90
N GLU A 323 8.03 22.27 -12.57
CA GLU A 323 8.80 23.28 -11.84
C GLU A 323 9.17 22.84 -10.42
N LEU A 324 8.50 21.82 -9.87
CA LEU A 324 8.78 21.25 -8.55
C LEU A 324 9.77 20.07 -8.56
N TYR A 325 10.26 19.66 -9.73
CA TYR A 325 11.18 18.50 -9.81
C TYR A 325 12.47 18.68 -9.04
N TYR A 326 12.89 19.94 -8.80
CA TYR A 326 14.06 20.24 -7.98
C TYR A 326 13.98 19.68 -6.54
N LEU A 327 12.78 19.39 -6.04
CA LEU A 327 12.59 18.79 -4.71
C LEU A 327 13.22 17.38 -4.61
N PHE A 328 13.40 16.72 -5.73
CA PHE A 328 13.94 15.36 -5.83
C PHE A 328 15.43 15.33 -6.20
N ASP A 329 16.04 16.48 -6.46
CA ASP A 329 17.44 16.60 -6.93
C ASP A 329 18.43 15.99 -5.96
N ASN A 330 18.21 16.09 -4.65
CA ASN A 330 19.08 15.49 -3.64
C ASN A 330 19.17 13.96 -3.77
N TRP A 331 18.10 13.31 -4.19
CA TRP A 331 18.08 11.87 -4.45
C TRP A 331 18.56 11.56 -5.86
N ILE A 332 18.00 12.23 -6.88
CA ILE A 332 18.27 11.92 -8.29
C ILE A 332 19.75 12.15 -8.64
N ASN A 333 20.34 13.25 -8.18
CA ASN A 333 21.72 13.64 -8.53
C ASN A 333 22.79 12.99 -7.65
N LYS A 334 22.37 12.27 -6.59
CA LYS A 334 23.30 11.52 -5.72
C LYS A 334 24.03 10.42 -6.50
N LYS A 335 25.30 10.21 -6.18
CA LYS A 335 26.05 9.05 -6.70
C LYS A 335 25.53 7.76 -6.03
N PRO A 336 25.54 6.62 -6.76
CA PRO A 336 25.15 5.35 -6.15
C PRO A 336 26.08 4.96 -4.99
N ASP A 337 25.47 4.56 -3.87
CA ASP A 337 26.16 4.12 -2.66
C ASP A 337 26.20 2.61 -2.53
N LYS A 338 25.24 1.91 -3.16
CA LYS A 338 25.04 0.48 -3.04
C LYS A 338 24.93 -0.18 -4.41
N LEU A 339 25.62 -1.30 -4.59
CA LEU A 339 25.53 -2.14 -5.78
C LEU A 339 24.71 -3.39 -5.44
N VAL A 340 23.71 -3.70 -6.29
CA VAL A 340 22.89 -4.91 -6.17
C VAL A 340 22.99 -5.72 -7.47
N ASP A 341 23.29 -7.00 -7.35
CA ASP A 341 23.30 -7.99 -8.43
C ASP A 341 22.44 -9.18 -8.06
N TYR A 342 22.08 -10.02 -9.01
CA TYR A 342 21.18 -11.16 -8.87
C TYR A 342 21.75 -12.33 -8.07
N GLU A 343 22.98 -12.26 -7.59
CA GLU A 343 23.69 -13.40 -7.01
C GLU A 343 23.56 -13.42 -5.49
N ASP A 344 23.18 -14.61 -4.95
CA ASP A 344 23.33 -15.06 -3.55
C ASP A 344 22.36 -14.50 -2.48
N GLU A 345 21.13 -14.10 -2.84
CA GLU A 345 20.12 -13.86 -1.79
C GLU A 345 19.50 -15.18 -1.30
N ASN A 346 19.51 -15.37 0.02
CA ASN A 346 18.88 -16.53 0.63
C ASN A 346 17.37 -16.40 0.59
N ILE A 347 16.71 -17.27 -0.17
CA ILE A 347 15.25 -17.29 -0.29
C ILE A 347 14.68 -18.15 0.85
N LEU A 348 13.99 -17.52 1.79
CA LEU A 348 13.28 -18.21 2.86
C LEU A 348 11.96 -18.81 2.33
N SER A 349 11.47 -19.85 2.99
CA SER A 349 10.09 -20.30 2.77
C SER A 349 9.10 -19.25 3.29
N ASP A 350 7.84 -19.33 2.89
CA ASP A 350 6.81 -18.40 3.38
C ASP A 350 6.67 -18.46 4.90
N ILE A 351 6.72 -19.63 5.49
CA ILE A 351 6.65 -19.82 6.95
C ILE A 351 7.87 -19.23 7.64
N ASP A 352 9.09 -19.52 7.15
CA ASP A 352 10.32 -18.95 7.71
C ASP A 352 10.34 -17.41 7.58
N SER A 353 9.78 -16.88 6.50
CA SER A 353 9.63 -15.43 6.28
C SER A 353 8.69 -14.81 7.30
N ILE A 354 7.56 -15.45 7.60
CA ILE A 354 6.63 -15.02 8.64
C ILE A 354 7.31 -15.03 10.00
N GLU A 355 7.96 -16.11 10.38
CA GLU A 355 8.67 -16.22 11.66
C GLU A 355 9.78 -15.17 11.79
N TYR A 356 10.53 -14.93 10.73
CA TYR A 356 11.54 -13.87 10.68
C TYR A 356 10.93 -12.49 10.94
N ILE A 357 9.85 -12.14 10.24
CA ILE A 357 9.16 -10.85 10.43
C ILE A 357 8.59 -10.72 11.85
N LEU A 358 7.92 -11.76 12.36
CA LEU A 358 7.38 -11.74 13.72
C LEU A 358 8.48 -11.51 14.76
N ASN A 359 9.66 -12.11 14.58
CA ASN A 359 10.81 -11.88 15.45
C ASN A 359 11.33 -10.43 15.36
N LEU A 360 11.39 -9.84 14.17
CA LEU A 360 11.77 -8.42 14.01
C LEU A 360 10.78 -7.50 14.73
N PHE A 361 9.48 -7.72 14.56
CA PHE A 361 8.43 -6.92 15.21
C PHE A 361 8.49 -7.04 16.73
N ARG A 362 8.68 -8.28 17.26
CA ARG A 362 8.83 -8.50 18.70
C ARG A 362 10.03 -7.77 19.27
N ASN A 363 11.18 -7.77 18.59
CA ASN A 363 12.39 -7.08 19.02
C ASN A 363 12.25 -5.56 19.03
N LEU A 364 11.36 -5.02 18.19
CA LEU A 364 11.06 -3.58 18.10
C LEU A 364 9.84 -3.17 18.95
N ASN A 365 9.24 -4.10 19.70
CA ASN A 365 7.99 -3.91 20.46
C ASN A 365 6.85 -3.37 19.56
N LEU A 366 6.79 -3.85 18.33
CA LEU A 366 5.71 -3.57 17.38
C LEU A 366 4.67 -4.68 17.45
N SER A 367 3.42 -4.30 17.26
CA SER A 367 2.29 -5.24 17.23
C SER A 367 1.91 -5.60 15.79
N ILE A 368 1.37 -6.79 15.59
CA ILE A 368 0.86 -7.25 14.31
C ILE A 368 -0.41 -8.06 14.53
N TYR A 369 -1.46 -7.66 13.88
CA TYR A 369 -2.79 -8.28 13.93
C TYR A 369 -3.23 -8.67 12.53
N SER A 370 -4.04 -9.70 12.43
CA SER A 370 -4.63 -10.10 11.15
C SER A 370 -6.08 -10.52 11.28
N LYS A 371 -6.82 -10.35 10.19
CA LYS A 371 -8.16 -10.91 10.03
C LYS A 371 -8.33 -11.43 8.62
N GLU A 372 -8.77 -12.66 8.48
CA GLU A 372 -9.26 -13.14 7.20
C GLU A 372 -10.66 -12.58 6.94
N ILE A 373 -10.84 -11.96 5.78
CA ILE A 373 -12.07 -11.30 5.35
C ILE A 373 -12.60 -11.85 4.02
N THR A 374 -12.15 -13.05 3.65
CA THR A 374 -12.54 -13.73 2.40
C THR A 374 -14.04 -13.99 2.40
N THR A 375 -14.74 -13.55 1.36
CA THR A 375 -16.16 -13.90 1.13
C THR A 375 -16.25 -15.29 0.49
N GLU A 376 -17.41 -15.96 0.61
CA GLU A 376 -17.61 -17.34 0.13
C GLU A 376 -17.31 -17.48 -1.37
N ASP A 377 -17.85 -16.57 -2.18
CA ASP A 377 -17.66 -16.55 -3.65
C ASP A 377 -16.17 -16.38 -4.05
N VAL A 378 -15.42 -15.55 -3.32
CA VAL A 378 -13.99 -15.36 -3.51
C VAL A 378 -13.20 -16.59 -3.05
N PHE A 379 -13.61 -17.23 -1.97
CA PHE A 379 -13.03 -18.49 -1.50
C PHE A 379 -13.23 -19.62 -2.51
N GLU A 380 -14.42 -19.76 -3.09
CA GLU A 380 -14.72 -20.74 -4.14
C GLU A 380 -13.86 -20.54 -5.39
N ALA A 381 -13.47 -19.29 -5.69
CA ALA A 381 -12.53 -18.95 -6.77
C ALA A 381 -11.06 -19.18 -6.40
N ASN A 382 -10.80 -19.81 -5.25
CA ASN A 382 -9.47 -20.13 -4.73
C ASN A 382 -8.62 -18.89 -4.44
N PHE A 383 -9.24 -17.81 -3.89
CA PHE A 383 -8.55 -16.70 -3.28
C PHE A 383 -8.79 -16.66 -1.78
N ARG A 384 -7.81 -16.11 -1.08
CA ARG A 384 -7.89 -15.74 0.34
C ARG A 384 -7.55 -14.27 0.45
N VAL A 385 -8.35 -13.53 1.22
CA VAL A 385 -8.15 -12.09 1.44
C VAL A 385 -7.95 -11.85 2.93
N ILE A 386 -6.83 -11.20 3.25
CA ILE A 386 -6.42 -10.91 4.62
C ILE A 386 -6.30 -9.40 4.80
N ARG A 387 -6.70 -8.93 5.96
CA ARG A 387 -6.35 -7.62 6.51
C ARG A 387 -5.23 -7.78 7.52
N VAL A 388 -4.10 -7.11 7.31
CA VAL A 388 -3.01 -6.95 8.28
C VAL A 388 -3.08 -5.56 8.89
N ILE A 389 -2.92 -5.46 10.20
CA ILE A 389 -2.96 -4.21 10.96
C ILE A 389 -1.73 -4.15 11.86
N CYS A 390 -0.90 -3.13 11.67
CA CYS A 390 0.27 -2.84 12.51
C CYS A 390 0.12 -1.41 13.01
N PRO A 391 -0.55 -1.21 14.15
CA PRO A 391 -1.03 0.12 14.55
C PRO A 391 0.09 1.13 14.83
N GLU A 392 1.28 0.70 15.19
CA GLU A 392 2.44 1.57 15.45
C GLU A 392 3.12 2.05 14.16
N LEU A 393 2.92 1.38 13.02
CA LEU A 393 3.50 1.78 11.73
C LEU A 393 2.78 3.00 11.18
N ILE A 394 3.51 3.82 10.41
CA ILE A 394 2.98 5.06 9.84
C ILE A 394 2.23 4.75 8.55
N PRO A 395 0.90 4.94 8.51
CA PRO A 395 0.16 4.68 7.29
C PRO A 395 0.30 5.83 6.28
N LEU A 396 0.12 5.51 5.01
CA LEU A 396 -0.05 6.48 3.93
C LEU A 396 -1.47 7.05 3.98
N ASN A 397 -1.68 8.27 3.47
CA ASN A 397 -3.03 8.83 3.34
C ASN A 397 -3.20 9.58 2.01
N GLY A 398 -4.42 9.61 1.46
CA GLY A 398 -4.71 10.20 0.15
C GLY A 398 -5.04 11.70 0.18
N THR A 399 -5.35 12.27 1.35
CA THR A 399 -5.73 13.69 1.46
C THR A 399 -4.56 14.53 1.96
N TYR A 400 -4.11 15.50 1.16
CA TYR A 400 -3.06 16.42 1.59
C TYR A 400 -3.37 17.09 2.94
N GLY A 401 -2.35 17.22 3.78
CA GLY A 401 -2.47 17.87 5.11
C GLY A 401 -3.12 17.00 6.20
N LYS A 402 -3.56 15.77 5.87
CA LYS A 402 -4.12 14.80 6.82
C LYS A 402 -3.11 13.68 7.19
N TYR A 403 -1.81 13.98 7.13
CA TYR A 403 -0.76 13.03 7.47
C TYR A 403 -0.80 12.62 8.94
N TYR A 404 -0.43 11.39 9.24
CA TYR A 404 -0.44 10.80 10.59
C TYR A 404 0.80 11.22 11.39
N LEU A 405 0.88 12.51 11.75
CA LEU A 405 2.06 13.13 12.36
C LEU A 405 2.22 12.85 13.86
N GLY A 406 1.29 12.12 14.47
CA GLY A 406 1.39 11.68 15.87
C GLY A 406 2.17 10.38 16.08
N GLY A 407 2.49 9.67 15.00
CA GLY A 407 3.20 8.40 15.07
C GLY A 407 4.64 8.55 15.58
N LYS A 408 5.00 7.83 16.64
CA LYS A 408 6.33 7.89 17.26
C LYS A 408 7.45 7.54 16.28
N ARG A 409 7.21 6.59 15.39
CA ARG A 409 8.20 6.13 14.41
C ARG A 409 8.70 7.24 13.47
N LEU A 410 7.87 8.26 13.16
CA LEU A 410 8.33 9.43 12.39
C LEU A 410 9.51 10.16 13.02
N TYR A 411 9.63 10.11 14.35
CA TYR A 411 10.63 10.86 15.11
C TYR A 411 11.76 9.96 15.65
N GLU A 412 11.48 8.70 15.92
CA GLU A 412 12.41 7.77 16.60
C GLU A 412 13.18 6.92 15.58
N THR A 413 12.51 6.40 14.54
CA THR A 413 13.15 5.54 13.54
C THR A 413 14.30 6.23 12.81
N PRO A 414 14.21 7.50 12.35
CA PRO A 414 15.35 8.19 11.76
C PRO A 414 16.58 8.22 12.70
N VAL A 415 16.37 8.40 14.00
CA VAL A 415 17.47 8.39 14.99
C VAL A 415 18.11 7.00 15.10
N ASN A 416 17.29 5.95 15.13
CA ASN A 416 17.75 4.56 15.13
C ASN A 416 18.56 4.21 13.87
N MET A 417 18.26 4.87 12.75
CA MET A 417 18.99 4.75 11.48
C MET A 417 20.23 5.67 11.39
N GLY A 418 20.51 6.48 12.43
CA GLY A 418 21.68 7.38 12.47
C GLY A 418 21.41 8.78 11.91
N PHE A 419 20.17 9.14 11.60
CA PHE A 419 19.78 10.49 11.17
C PHE A 419 19.43 11.39 12.36
N LYS A 420 19.27 12.68 12.08
CA LYS A 420 18.83 13.66 13.08
C LYS A 420 17.35 13.45 13.42
N ARG A 421 17.00 13.70 14.69
CA ARG A 421 15.59 13.71 15.10
C ARG A 421 14.88 14.94 14.54
N ALA A 422 13.74 14.72 13.90
CA ALA A 422 12.83 15.80 13.52
C ALA A 422 11.93 16.23 14.70
N SER A 423 11.33 17.41 14.58
CA SER A 423 10.18 17.85 15.38
C SER A 423 8.96 17.97 14.45
N TYR A 424 7.78 18.15 15.02
CA TYR A 424 6.55 18.36 14.26
C TYR A 424 6.69 19.51 13.23
N GLU A 425 7.38 20.59 13.61
CA GLU A 425 7.58 21.79 12.78
C GLU A 425 8.60 21.59 11.68
N THR A 426 9.49 20.59 11.79
CA THR A 426 10.55 20.35 10.81
C THR A 426 10.24 19.21 9.85
N LEU A 427 9.12 18.52 10.03
CA LEU A 427 8.67 17.50 9.07
C LEU A 427 8.34 18.15 7.71
N ASN A 428 8.57 17.39 6.65
CA ASN A 428 8.25 17.83 5.30
C ASN A 428 6.74 18.06 5.16
N ASN A 429 6.37 19.22 4.62
CA ASN A 429 5.00 19.62 4.39
C ASN A 429 4.55 19.53 2.92
N MET A 430 5.42 19.05 2.05
CA MET A 430 5.08 18.86 0.63
C MET A 430 4.18 17.62 0.45
N PRO A 431 3.29 17.62 -0.55
CA PRO A 431 2.54 16.42 -0.90
C PRO A 431 3.47 15.24 -1.19
N HIS A 432 3.16 14.04 -0.70
CA HIS A 432 3.96 12.89 -1.10
C HIS A 432 3.68 12.53 -2.57
N PRO A 433 4.68 12.08 -3.33
CA PRO A 433 4.51 11.75 -4.74
C PRO A 433 4.03 10.31 -4.97
N PHE A 434 3.66 9.59 -3.92
CA PHE A 434 3.32 8.18 -3.97
C PHE A 434 1.85 7.98 -4.37
N PRO A 435 1.56 7.05 -5.34
CA PRO A 435 0.21 6.74 -5.80
C PRO A 435 -0.63 5.98 -4.80
#